data_536f93ca595a2e2cebb4c2b2ae9162f6
#
_entry.id   536f93ca595a2e2cebb4c2b2ae9162f6
#
_cell.length_a   1.000
_cell.length_b   1.000
_cell.length_c   1.000
_cell.angle_alpha   90.00
_cell.angle_beta   90.00
_cell.angle_gamma   90.00
#
_symmetry.space_group_name_H-M   'P 1'
#
loop_
_entity.id
_entity.type
_entity.pdbx_description
1 polymer ?
#
loop_
_entity_poly.entity_id
_entity_poly.type
_entity_poly.pdbx_seq_one_letter_code
_entity_poly.pdbx_strand_id
1 'polypeptide(L)'
;MANCFRVGIVMLKQMKILTTDFNKICAQSREEYLTGECCGLLTWVPTKSTVNVHLCVNLQNTMHRRDPERFPRTNLNAYLIDPGEQLAIISEAEKNGGGLAGFYHSHVDCDAYFSQEDKDQACALFGDEPTYPDAVYLVVSVYGSRSNNSEPSIHGHKCFAWDGDALDFIEVPLKLV
;
A
#
# COMPACT_ATOMS: atom_id res chain seq x y z
N MET A 1 16.57 11.18 -30.77
CA MET A 1 15.20 10.65 -30.92
C MET A 1 15.06 9.54 -29.87
N ALA A 2 14.58 9.90 -28.71
CA ALA A 2 14.41 8.96 -27.59
C ALA A 2 12.99 8.38 -27.69
N ASN A 3 12.89 7.09 -28.05
CA ASN A 3 11.66 6.32 -27.90
C ASN A 3 11.40 6.13 -26.40
N CYS A 4 10.58 7.02 -25.85
CA CYS A 4 10.03 6.84 -24.53
C CYS A 4 9.01 5.70 -24.60
N PHE A 5 9.38 4.52 -24.15
CA PHE A 5 8.48 3.37 -24.07
C PHE A 5 7.40 3.66 -23.03
N ARG A 6 6.26 4.12 -23.48
CA ARG A 6 4.99 4.07 -22.72
C ARG A 6 4.50 2.61 -22.65
N VAL A 7 5.20 1.76 -21.90
CA VAL A 7 4.77 0.38 -21.66
C VAL A 7 3.97 0.28 -20.34
N GLY A 8 3.94 1.35 -19.53
CA GLY A 8 3.35 1.34 -18.18
C GLY A 8 1.82 1.42 -18.10
N ILE A 9 1.18 2.13 -19.03
CA ILE A 9 -0.23 2.59 -18.83
C ILE A 9 -1.29 1.49 -18.97
N VAL A 10 -1.00 0.37 -19.61
CA VAL A 10 -2.00 -0.70 -19.83
C VAL A 10 -1.97 -1.78 -18.74
N MET A 11 -0.90 -1.91 -17.94
CA MET A 11 -0.80 -2.95 -16.91
C MET A 11 -1.46 -2.60 -15.57
N LEU A 12 -1.67 -1.33 -15.27
CA LEU A 12 -2.12 -0.88 -13.95
C LEU A 12 -3.65 -0.84 -13.75
N LYS A 13 -4.45 -1.05 -14.80
CA LYS A 13 -5.91 -1.20 -14.61
C LYS A 13 -6.33 -2.53 -13.97
N GLN A 14 -5.40 -3.47 -13.74
CA GLN A 14 -5.67 -4.71 -13.04
C GLN A 14 -4.38 -5.23 -12.38
N MET A 15 -4.28 -5.11 -11.07
CA MET A 15 -3.18 -5.70 -10.33
C MET A 15 -3.36 -7.21 -10.20
N LYS A 16 -2.27 -7.98 -10.43
CA LYS A 16 -2.23 -9.44 -10.22
C LYS A 16 -1.25 -9.75 -9.10
N ILE A 17 -1.71 -10.50 -8.12
CA ILE A 17 -0.90 -10.97 -7.00
C ILE A 17 -1.06 -12.47 -6.82
N LEU A 18 0.01 -13.17 -6.46
CA LEU A 18 -0.11 -14.58 -6.09
C LEU A 18 -0.95 -14.71 -4.81
N THR A 19 -1.84 -15.69 -4.78
CA THR A 19 -2.65 -15.98 -3.57
C THR A 19 -1.76 -16.19 -2.34
N THR A 20 -0.59 -16.83 -2.51
CA THR A 20 0.39 -17.03 -1.43
C THR A 20 0.97 -15.72 -0.91
N ASP A 21 1.20 -14.73 -1.79
CA ASP A 21 1.73 -13.43 -1.41
C ASP A 21 0.65 -12.54 -0.80
N PHE A 22 -0.58 -12.59 -1.30
CA PHE A 22 -1.72 -11.95 -0.66
C PHE A 22 -1.96 -12.50 0.76
N ASN A 23 -1.81 -13.81 0.96
CA ASN A 23 -1.93 -14.42 2.28
C ASN A 23 -0.86 -13.93 3.27
N LYS A 24 0.34 -13.53 2.81
CA LYS A 24 1.35 -12.88 3.68
C LYS A 24 0.88 -11.51 4.17
N ILE A 25 0.27 -10.71 3.28
CA ILE A 25 -0.34 -9.43 3.66
C ILE A 25 -1.45 -9.65 4.70
N CYS A 26 -2.33 -10.63 4.46
CA CYS A 26 -3.40 -10.97 5.39
C CYS A 26 -2.87 -11.47 6.74
N ALA A 27 -1.77 -12.21 6.75
CA ALA A 27 -1.13 -12.67 7.98
C ALA A 27 -0.56 -11.48 8.77
N GLN A 28 0.22 -10.61 8.13
CA GLN A 28 0.73 -9.38 8.75
C GLN A 28 -0.40 -8.51 9.30
N SER A 29 -1.49 -8.32 8.54
CA SER A 29 -2.66 -7.54 8.98
C SER A 29 -3.27 -8.09 10.27
N ARG A 30 -3.33 -9.42 10.43
CA ARG A 30 -3.81 -10.06 11.66
C ARG A 30 -2.82 -9.95 12.81
N GLU A 31 -1.53 -10.17 12.54
CA GLU A 31 -0.46 -10.13 13.54
C GLU A 31 -0.31 -8.72 14.15
N GLU A 32 -0.42 -7.69 13.31
CA GLU A 32 -0.29 -6.30 13.73
C GLU A 32 -1.60 -5.66 14.22
N TYR A 33 -2.74 -6.34 14.12
CA TYR A 33 -4.07 -5.82 14.49
C TYR A 33 -4.11 -5.09 15.84
N LEU A 34 -3.48 -5.65 16.87
CA LEU A 34 -3.50 -5.04 18.21
C LEU A 34 -2.61 -3.80 18.32
N THR A 35 -1.60 -3.70 17.48
CA THR A 35 -0.66 -2.58 17.46
C THR A 35 -1.08 -1.48 16.49
N GLY A 36 -1.79 -1.83 15.43
CA GLY A 36 -2.32 -0.88 14.45
C GLY A 36 -2.31 -1.41 13.02
N GLU A 37 -2.23 -0.51 12.07
CA GLU A 37 -2.17 -0.80 10.64
C GLU A 37 -0.81 -1.39 10.27
N CYS A 38 -0.81 -2.46 9.48
CA CYS A 38 0.39 -2.94 8.78
C CYS A 38 0.56 -2.20 7.45
N CYS A 39 1.76 -2.25 6.89
CA CYS A 39 2.03 -1.65 5.59
C CYS A 39 3.17 -2.34 4.84
N GLY A 40 3.29 -2.02 3.56
CA GLY A 40 4.41 -2.47 2.74
C GLY A 40 4.32 -2.03 1.30
N LEU A 41 5.28 -2.49 0.50
CA LEU A 41 5.41 -2.16 -0.91
C LEU A 41 5.09 -3.34 -1.81
N LEU A 42 4.64 -3.00 -2.99
CA LEU A 42 4.44 -3.91 -4.11
C LEU A 42 5.39 -3.48 -5.24
N THR A 43 6.19 -4.42 -5.77
CA THR A 43 7.06 -4.15 -6.92
C THR A 43 6.74 -5.09 -8.06
N TRP A 44 7.11 -4.69 -9.25
CA TRP A 44 7.01 -5.54 -10.44
C TRP A 44 8.39 -5.73 -11.07
N VAL A 45 8.55 -6.84 -11.79
CA VAL A 45 9.72 -7.11 -12.65
C VAL A 45 9.24 -7.74 -13.96
N PRO A 46 9.92 -7.50 -15.10
CA PRO A 46 9.47 -7.96 -16.42
C PRO A 46 9.32 -9.48 -16.55
N THR A 47 10.02 -10.23 -15.71
CA THR A 47 10.03 -11.71 -15.74
C THR A 47 8.81 -12.34 -15.06
N LYS A 48 7.97 -11.54 -14.38
CA LYS A 48 6.78 -12.01 -13.66
C LYS A 48 5.53 -11.28 -14.12
N SER A 49 4.42 -11.99 -14.18
CA SER A 49 3.10 -11.41 -14.46
C SER A 49 2.36 -10.95 -13.19
N THR A 50 2.96 -11.16 -12.02
CA THR A 50 2.43 -10.80 -10.69
C THR A 50 3.39 -9.86 -9.98
N VAL A 51 2.86 -9.09 -9.03
CA VAL A 51 3.68 -8.25 -8.15
C VAL A 51 4.44 -9.08 -7.12
N ASN A 52 5.56 -8.56 -6.63
CA ASN A 52 6.25 -9.05 -5.43
C ASN A 52 5.79 -8.23 -4.23
N VAL A 53 5.65 -8.87 -3.07
CA VAL A 53 5.22 -8.25 -1.82
C VAL A 53 6.42 -8.06 -0.90
N HIS A 54 6.58 -6.86 -0.36
CA HIS A 54 7.59 -6.49 0.63
C HIS A 54 6.88 -6.00 1.89
N LEU A 55 6.97 -6.80 2.96
CA LEU A 55 6.42 -6.43 4.27
C LEU A 55 7.33 -5.39 4.90
N CYS A 56 6.77 -4.25 5.32
CA CYS A 56 7.50 -3.16 5.94
C CYS A 56 7.01 -2.91 7.36
N VAL A 57 7.85 -2.30 8.17
CA VAL A 57 7.49 -1.88 9.53
C VAL A 57 6.76 -0.54 9.44
N ASN A 58 5.62 -0.43 10.13
CA ASN A 58 4.93 0.84 10.29
C ASN A 58 5.63 1.71 11.34
N LEU A 59 6.30 2.77 10.89
CA LEU A 59 7.02 3.71 11.76
C LEU A 59 6.15 4.80 12.39
N GLN A 60 4.85 4.85 12.09
CA GLN A 60 3.96 5.95 12.50
C GLN A 60 4.01 6.22 14.00
N ASN A 61 3.92 5.18 14.85
CA ASN A 61 4.02 5.35 16.30
C ASN A 61 5.37 5.88 16.76
N THR A 62 6.44 5.49 16.09
CA THR A 62 7.79 5.98 16.42
C THR A 62 7.92 7.46 16.12
N MET A 63 7.39 7.88 14.97
CA MET A 63 7.41 9.29 14.57
C MET A 63 6.44 10.14 15.38
N HIS A 64 5.24 9.62 15.70
CA HIS A 64 4.30 10.29 16.60
C HIS A 64 4.90 10.57 17.98
N ARG A 65 5.58 9.58 18.58
CA ARG A 65 6.26 9.78 19.88
C ARG A 65 7.40 10.80 19.81
N ARG A 66 8.08 10.90 18.67
CA ARG A 66 9.22 11.80 18.46
C ARG A 66 8.78 13.23 18.18
N ASP A 67 7.71 13.41 17.41
CA ASP A 67 7.20 14.71 16.97
C ASP A 67 5.67 14.61 16.74
N PRO A 68 4.87 14.73 17.83
CA PRO A 68 3.41 14.57 17.74
C PRO A 68 2.73 15.74 17.00
N GLU A 69 3.38 16.90 16.90
CA GLU A 69 2.83 18.02 16.13
C GLU A 69 2.89 17.75 14.63
N ARG A 70 3.99 17.21 14.16
CA ARG A 70 4.20 16.83 12.76
C ARG A 70 3.51 15.52 12.39
N PHE A 71 3.43 14.58 13.33
CA PHE A 71 2.82 13.26 13.15
C PHE A 71 1.69 13.08 14.16
N PRO A 72 0.53 13.74 13.97
CA PRO A 72 -0.53 13.77 14.97
C PRO A 72 -1.26 12.41 15.13
N ARG A 73 -1.15 11.54 14.13
CA ARG A 73 -1.78 10.22 14.14
C ARG A 73 -0.87 9.14 14.70
N THR A 74 -1.46 8.06 15.18
CA THR A 74 -0.76 6.83 15.58
C THR A 74 -0.93 5.76 14.51
N ASN A 75 -0.26 4.61 14.66
CA ASN A 75 -0.43 3.50 13.74
C ASN A 75 -1.81 2.81 13.81
N LEU A 76 -2.72 3.26 14.67
CA LEU A 76 -4.11 2.79 14.70
C LEU A 76 -4.95 3.30 13.51
N ASN A 77 -4.51 4.37 12.86
CA ASN A 77 -5.24 5.04 11.78
C ASN A 77 -4.32 5.80 10.79
N ALA A 78 -3.06 5.38 10.71
CA ALA A 78 -2.10 5.86 9.74
C ALA A 78 -0.89 4.90 9.64
N TYR A 79 -0.18 4.96 8.54
CA TYR A 79 1.07 4.23 8.38
C TYR A 79 2.18 5.13 7.82
N LEU A 80 3.40 4.76 8.10
CA LEU A 80 4.59 5.38 7.54
C LEU A 80 5.67 4.32 7.32
N ILE A 81 6.09 4.16 6.08
CA ILE A 81 7.21 3.29 5.71
C ILE A 81 8.50 4.11 5.80
N ASP A 82 9.58 3.50 6.27
CA ASP A 82 10.91 4.15 6.28
C ASP A 82 11.31 4.56 4.85
N PRO A 83 11.61 5.84 4.60
CA PRO A 83 11.96 6.31 3.25
C PRO A 83 13.22 5.64 2.68
N GLY A 84 14.18 5.27 3.53
CA GLY A 84 15.39 4.57 3.12
C GLY A 84 15.10 3.11 2.71
N GLU A 85 14.25 2.41 3.48
CA GLU A 85 13.76 1.07 3.13
C GLU A 85 12.96 1.10 1.83
N GLN A 86 12.03 2.07 1.70
CA GLN A 86 11.24 2.25 0.46
C GLN A 86 12.14 2.45 -0.75
N LEU A 87 13.12 3.36 -0.66
CA LEU A 87 14.07 3.61 -1.75
C LEU A 87 14.90 2.39 -2.10
N ALA A 88 15.37 1.64 -1.11
CA ALA A 88 16.15 0.42 -1.32
C ALA A 88 15.34 -0.66 -2.07
N ILE A 89 14.07 -0.88 -1.68
CA ILE A 89 13.17 -1.84 -2.32
C ILE A 89 12.89 -1.44 -3.78
N ILE A 90 12.58 -0.17 -4.04
CA ILE A 90 12.30 0.34 -5.37
C ILE A 90 13.55 0.21 -6.26
N SER A 91 14.73 0.66 -5.77
CA SER A 91 15.98 0.60 -6.51
C SER A 91 16.39 -0.83 -6.86
N GLU A 92 16.11 -1.81 -6.00
CA GLU A 92 16.37 -3.21 -6.30
C GLU A 92 15.45 -3.74 -7.41
N ALA A 93 14.18 -3.36 -7.42
CA ALA A 93 13.28 -3.70 -8.51
C ALA A 93 13.71 -3.06 -9.83
N GLU A 94 14.15 -1.80 -9.81
CA GLU A 94 14.65 -1.06 -11.00
C GLU A 94 15.92 -1.68 -11.59
N LYS A 95 16.86 -2.14 -10.76
CA LYS A 95 18.05 -2.88 -11.22
C LYS A 95 17.68 -4.15 -11.99
N ASN A 96 16.53 -4.73 -11.67
CA ASN A 96 16.00 -5.90 -12.38
C ASN A 96 15.05 -5.51 -13.55
N GLY A 97 15.08 -4.25 -13.98
CA GLY A 97 14.28 -3.73 -15.09
C GLY A 97 12.80 -3.51 -14.77
N GLY A 98 12.44 -3.59 -13.50
CA GLY A 98 11.08 -3.36 -12.99
C GLY A 98 10.92 -2.01 -12.31
N GLY A 99 10.12 -1.98 -11.22
CA GLY A 99 9.91 -0.78 -10.45
C GLY A 99 8.81 -0.92 -9.39
N LEU A 100 8.39 0.20 -8.84
CA LEU A 100 7.26 0.27 -7.92
C LEU A 100 5.96 -0.10 -8.67
N ALA A 101 5.17 -1.00 -8.09
CA ALA A 101 3.82 -1.30 -8.54
C ALA A 101 2.77 -0.64 -7.63
N GLY A 102 3.09 -0.44 -6.35
CA GLY A 102 2.19 0.19 -5.41
C GLY A 102 2.54 -0.02 -3.96
N PHE A 103 1.55 0.26 -3.13
CA PHE A 103 1.61 0.16 -1.68
C PHE A 103 0.46 -0.70 -1.18
N TYR A 104 0.59 -1.25 0.03
CA TYR A 104 -0.54 -1.80 0.75
C TYR A 104 -0.50 -1.37 2.21
N HIS A 105 -1.67 -1.32 2.82
CA HIS A 105 -1.84 -1.17 4.26
C HIS A 105 -3.13 -1.86 4.72
N SER A 106 -3.27 -2.02 6.01
CA SER A 106 -4.50 -2.54 6.60
C SER A 106 -5.28 -1.44 7.32
N HIS A 107 -6.60 -1.55 7.27
CA HIS A 107 -7.50 -0.81 8.13
C HIS A 107 -7.95 -1.68 9.30
N VAL A 108 -7.90 -1.14 10.50
CA VAL A 108 -8.25 -1.84 11.74
C VAL A 108 -9.66 -1.46 12.18
N ASP A 109 -10.54 -2.47 12.31
CA ASP A 109 -11.95 -2.32 12.70
C ASP A 109 -12.75 -1.36 11.83
N CYS A 110 -12.38 -1.25 10.55
CA CYS A 110 -13.15 -0.54 9.54
C CYS A 110 -12.99 -1.16 8.15
N ASP A 111 -13.85 -0.75 7.22
CA ASP A 111 -13.90 -1.30 5.88
C ASP A 111 -12.67 -0.92 5.04
N ALA A 112 -12.44 -1.68 3.96
CA ALA A 112 -11.43 -1.35 2.97
C ALA A 112 -11.96 -0.20 2.07
N TYR A 113 -11.44 0.99 2.28
CA TYR A 113 -11.66 2.18 1.45
C TYR A 113 -10.37 3.01 1.39
N PHE A 114 -10.24 3.90 0.45
CA PHE A 114 -9.10 4.82 0.39
C PHE A 114 -9.48 6.10 1.10
N SER A 115 -8.95 6.29 2.30
CA SER A 115 -9.32 7.39 3.18
C SER A 115 -8.76 8.74 2.68
N GLN A 116 -9.25 9.85 3.23
CA GLN A 116 -8.67 11.16 2.91
C GLN A 116 -7.21 11.24 3.34
N GLU A 117 -6.85 10.62 4.46
CA GLU A 117 -5.46 10.53 4.92
C GLU A 117 -4.56 9.79 3.92
N ASP A 118 -5.06 8.67 3.36
CA ASP A 118 -4.32 7.91 2.36
C ASP A 118 -4.09 8.74 1.08
N LYS A 119 -5.12 9.50 0.66
CA LYS A 119 -5.03 10.44 -0.47
C LYS A 119 -4.01 11.54 -0.20
N ASP A 120 -4.09 12.18 0.96
CA ASP A 120 -3.19 13.25 1.37
C ASP A 120 -1.75 12.75 1.43
N GLN A 121 -1.53 11.53 1.95
CA GLN A 121 -0.21 10.91 1.99
C GLN A 121 0.30 10.55 0.59
N ALA A 122 -0.55 10.02 -0.28
CA ALA A 122 -0.18 9.72 -1.66
C ALA A 122 0.22 10.98 -2.44
N CYS A 123 -0.44 12.11 -2.18
CA CYS A 123 -0.23 13.41 -2.84
C CYS A 123 0.76 14.33 -2.10
N ALA A 124 1.41 13.86 -1.03
CA ALA A 124 2.17 14.72 -0.09
C ALA A 124 3.29 15.56 -0.73
N LEU A 125 3.85 15.15 -1.87
CA LEU A 125 4.93 15.91 -2.54
C LEU A 125 4.41 16.94 -3.55
N PHE A 126 3.27 16.69 -4.21
CA PHE A 126 2.79 17.51 -5.33
C PHE A 126 1.43 18.16 -5.06
N GLY A 127 0.79 17.84 -3.93
CA GLY A 127 -0.49 18.42 -3.52
C GLY A 127 -1.68 17.81 -4.26
N ASP A 128 -1.88 18.17 -5.52
CA ASP A 128 -3.06 17.77 -6.30
C ASP A 128 -2.88 16.43 -7.05
N GLU A 129 -1.64 15.95 -7.18
CA GLU A 129 -1.32 14.70 -7.87
C GLU A 129 -0.50 13.77 -6.98
N PRO A 130 -0.67 12.45 -7.09
CA PRO A 130 0.10 11.51 -6.28
C PRO A 130 1.58 11.52 -6.68
N THR A 131 2.43 11.29 -5.68
CA THR A 131 3.88 11.14 -5.86
C THR A 131 4.23 10.02 -6.85
N TYR A 132 3.39 9.00 -6.89
CA TYR A 132 3.52 7.84 -7.78
C TYR A 132 2.19 7.63 -8.53
N PRO A 133 1.93 8.36 -9.63
CA PRO A 133 0.64 8.33 -10.32
C PRO A 133 0.29 6.98 -10.94
N ASP A 134 1.30 6.15 -11.20
CA ASP A 134 1.12 4.79 -11.75
C ASP A 134 0.99 3.72 -10.66
N ALA A 135 1.11 4.08 -9.38
CA ALA A 135 1.01 3.12 -8.27
C ALA A 135 -0.44 2.73 -7.98
N VAL A 136 -0.63 1.48 -7.53
CA VAL A 136 -1.88 1.02 -6.94
C VAL A 136 -1.77 0.98 -5.42
N TYR A 137 -2.89 1.16 -4.75
CA TYR A 137 -2.99 1.14 -3.30
C TYR A 137 -3.95 0.04 -2.88
N LEU A 138 -3.42 -1.00 -2.25
CA LEU A 138 -4.20 -2.12 -1.73
C LEU A 138 -4.52 -1.88 -0.26
N VAL A 139 -5.80 -1.80 0.07
CA VAL A 139 -6.30 -1.68 1.45
C VAL A 139 -6.92 -2.99 1.87
N VAL A 140 -6.51 -3.52 3.02
CA VAL A 140 -7.02 -4.76 3.61
C VAL A 140 -7.76 -4.43 4.89
N SER A 141 -9.05 -4.79 4.97
CA SER A 141 -9.87 -4.62 6.16
C SER A 141 -9.67 -5.78 7.12
N VAL A 142 -9.29 -5.50 8.36
CA VAL A 142 -9.12 -6.48 9.42
C VAL A 142 -9.95 -6.09 10.63
N TYR A 143 -10.79 -7.03 11.09
CA TYR A 143 -11.63 -6.87 12.27
C TYR A 143 -11.26 -7.87 13.35
N GLY A 144 -11.36 -7.46 14.58
CA GLY A 144 -11.12 -8.31 15.72
C GLY A 144 -11.83 -7.80 16.97
N SER A 145 -11.43 -8.31 18.10
CA SER A 145 -11.89 -7.81 19.38
C SER A 145 -10.70 -7.65 20.33
N ARG A 146 -10.43 -6.42 20.69
CA ARG A 146 -9.38 -6.06 21.64
C ARG A 146 -9.71 -6.48 23.08
N SER A 147 -10.99 -6.82 23.33
CA SER A 147 -11.50 -7.11 24.69
C SER A 147 -11.61 -8.60 25.02
N ASN A 148 -11.75 -9.49 24.03
CA ASN A 148 -12.05 -10.90 24.24
C ASN A 148 -11.07 -11.90 23.63
N ASN A 149 -9.88 -11.44 23.21
CA ASN A 149 -8.84 -12.27 22.59
C ASN A 149 -9.31 -13.14 21.40
N SER A 150 -10.36 -12.72 20.70
CA SER A 150 -10.71 -13.40 19.44
C SER A 150 -9.64 -13.10 18.39
N GLU A 151 -9.27 -14.12 17.61
CA GLU A 151 -8.33 -13.93 16.51
C GLU A 151 -8.88 -12.95 15.48
N PRO A 152 -8.06 -11.95 15.04
CA PRO A 152 -8.47 -11.03 14.00
C PRO A 152 -8.74 -11.74 12.67
N SER A 153 -9.78 -11.29 11.96
CA SER A 153 -10.19 -11.83 10.67
C SER A 153 -10.17 -10.79 9.56
N ILE A 154 -9.85 -11.24 8.35
CA ILE A 154 -9.91 -10.38 7.17
C ILE A 154 -11.36 -10.31 6.69
N HIS A 155 -11.91 -9.11 6.60
CA HIS A 155 -13.28 -8.86 6.17
C HIS A 155 -13.40 -8.48 4.69
N GLY A 156 -12.30 -8.00 4.09
CA GLY A 156 -12.27 -7.64 2.68
C GLY A 156 -10.99 -6.95 2.27
N HIS A 157 -10.92 -6.63 1.00
CA HIS A 157 -9.82 -5.83 0.45
C HIS A 157 -10.33 -5.06 -0.77
N LYS A 158 -9.70 -3.93 -1.05
CA LYS A 158 -9.92 -3.13 -2.25
C LYS A 158 -8.61 -2.57 -2.76
N CYS A 159 -8.53 -2.37 -4.07
CA CYS A 159 -7.42 -1.67 -4.70
C CYS A 159 -7.89 -0.34 -5.26
N PHE A 160 -7.02 0.66 -5.20
CA PHE A 160 -7.26 1.99 -5.73
C PHE A 160 -6.10 2.41 -6.61
N ALA A 161 -6.38 3.20 -7.63
CA ALA A 161 -5.40 3.81 -8.51
C ALA A 161 -5.83 5.22 -8.87
N TRP A 162 -4.85 6.08 -9.15
CA TRP A 162 -5.11 7.43 -9.60
C TRP A 162 -5.76 7.44 -11.00
N ASP A 163 -6.80 8.21 -11.15
CA ASP A 163 -7.41 8.53 -12.43
C ASP A 163 -7.20 10.02 -12.74
N GLY A 164 -6.30 10.30 -13.68
CA GLY A 164 -5.97 11.69 -14.06
C GLY A 164 -7.09 12.44 -14.77
N ASP A 165 -8.10 11.75 -15.30
CA ASP A 165 -9.28 12.40 -15.88
C ASP A 165 -10.28 12.78 -14.79
N ALA A 166 -10.45 11.92 -13.79
CA ALA A 166 -11.30 12.18 -12.63
C ALA A 166 -10.63 13.07 -11.58
N LEU A 167 -9.30 13.21 -11.62
CA LEU A 167 -8.47 13.86 -10.59
C LEU A 167 -8.74 13.27 -9.18
N ASP A 168 -8.91 11.96 -9.11
CA ASP A 168 -9.18 11.23 -7.87
C ASP A 168 -8.71 9.77 -7.97
N PHE A 169 -8.69 9.09 -6.82
CA PHE A 169 -8.43 7.66 -6.74
C PHE A 169 -9.71 6.87 -6.97
N ILE A 170 -9.69 5.97 -7.93
CA ILE A 170 -10.80 5.08 -8.27
C ILE A 170 -10.50 3.64 -7.85
N GLU A 171 -11.54 2.88 -7.52
CA GLU A 171 -11.40 1.46 -7.25
C GLU A 171 -11.06 0.70 -8.55
N VAL A 172 -10.03 -0.16 -8.48
CA VAL A 172 -9.57 -0.99 -9.59
C VAL A 172 -9.53 -2.47 -9.18
N PRO A 173 -9.71 -3.42 -10.13
CA PRO A 173 -9.75 -4.84 -9.77
C PRO A 173 -8.39 -5.38 -9.32
N LEU A 174 -8.41 -6.19 -8.24
CA LEU A 174 -7.33 -7.08 -7.85
C LEU A 174 -7.62 -8.50 -8.34
N LYS A 175 -6.67 -9.14 -9.01
CA LYS A 175 -6.75 -10.54 -9.41
C LYS A 175 -5.80 -11.39 -8.58
N LEU A 176 -6.34 -12.28 -7.78
CA LEU A 176 -5.60 -13.35 -7.13
C LEU A 176 -5.36 -14.50 -8.13
N VAL A 177 -4.14 -15.00 -8.18
CA VAL A 177 -3.72 -16.08 -9.10
C VAL A 177 -2.90 -17.13 -8.37
#